data_fc64775fe62935d756f9225d8c3c4b0a
#
_entry.id   fc64775fe62935d756f9225d8c3c4b0a
#
_cell.length_a   1.000
_cell.length_b   1.000
_cell.length_c   1.000
_cell.angle_alpha   90.00
_cell.angle_beta   90.00
_cell.angle_gamma   90.00
#
_symmetry.space_group_name_H-M   'P 1'
#
loop_
_entity.id
_entity.type
_entity.pdbx_description
1 polymer ?
#
loop_
_entity_poly.entity_id
_entity_poly.type
_entity_poly.pdbx_seq_one_letter_code
_entity_poly.pdbx_strand_id
1 'polypeptide(L)'
;MGLADSLVAQLLQCQVSFWHLQARLQADTDAEALHDLRIELRRLRSLLRPLRKHAAIAQLETLAAELSRRTTALRDLEVLTKYLQQQGLNQAAEVRQLTLQAGYGLLRDDRQLIALLALLDSTPATIRNLAQQGALGGKKPIKRYLHKQCRQLVCALDDPTYDGHRLRLLVKRVRYANEMHRRQSSLSMSTMRVLKELQAALGDWHDLYQWCQLASNQADLQPLQVSWLRK
;
A
#
# COMPACT_ATOMS: atom_id res chain seq x y z
N MET A 1 -22.76 -0.66 17.14
CA MET A 1 -21.58 0.16 16.84
C MET A 1 -21.83 0.93 15.54
N GLY A 2 -21.89 2.24 15.63
CA GLY A 2 -22.17 3.13 14.49
C GLY A 2 -21.04 3.14 13.46
N LEU A 3 -21.28 3.80 12.30
CA LEU A 3 -20.24 3.95 11.29
C LEU A 3 -19.03 4.74 11.83
N ALA A 4 -19.31 5.86 12.52
CA ALA A 4 -18.26 6.70 13.10
C ALA A 4 -17.39 5.92 14.09
N ASP A 5 -18.00 5.14 14.99
CA ASP A 5 -17.26 4.33 15.97
C ASP A 5 -16.37 3.29 15.26
N SER A 6 -16.89 2.66 14.20
CA SER A 6 -16.09 1.70 13.40
C SER A 6 -14.91 2.35 12.71
N LEU A 7 -15.08 3.56 12.15
CA LEU A 7 -14.00 4.32 11.51
C LEU A 7 -12.97 4.76 12.54
N VAL A 8 -13.42 5.30 13.67
CA VAL A 8 -12.54 5.72 14.77
C VAL A 8 -11.73 4.53 15.30
N ALA A 9 -12.36 3.39 15.54
CA ALA A 9 -11.64 2.19 16.01
C ALA A 9 -10.54 1.77 15.03
N GLN A 10 -10.82 1.77 13.73
CA GLN A 10 -9.82 1.44 12.70
C GLN A 10 -8.70 2.49 12.61
N LEU A 11 -9.03 3.79 12.78
CA LEU A 11 -8.01 4.85 12.80
C LEU A 11 -7.07 4.71 14.02
N LEU A 12 -7.63 4.40 15.19
CA LEU A 12 -6.83 4.14 16.39
C LEU A 12 -5.93 2.91 16.23
N GLN A 13 -6.41 1.85 15.57
CA GLN A 13 -5.58 0.70 15.23
C GLN A 13 -4.45 1.09 14.28
N CYS A 14 -4.74 1.86 13.22
CA CYS A 14 -3.70 2.39 12.32
C CYS A 14 -2.69 3.23 13.10
N GLN A 15 -3.13 4.10 13.99
CA GLN A 15 -2.29 4.96 14.82
C GLN A 15 -1.28 4.15 15.63
N VAL A 16 -1.76 3.13 16.37
CA VAL A 16 -0.90 2.23 17.14
C VAL A 16 0.11 1.52 16.22
N SER A 17 -0.36 1.01 15.08
CA SER A 17 0.52 0.35 14.08
C SER A 17 1.59 1.30 13.57
N PHE A 18 1.26 2.55 13.24
CA PHE A 18 2.23 3.53 12.73
C PHE A 18 3.26 3.94 13.79
N TRP A 19 2.87 4.13 15.05
CA TRP A 19 3.81 4.39 16.13
C TRP A 19 4.78 3.23 16.34
N HIS A 20 4.28 2.01 16.33
CA HIS A 20 5.13 0.82 16.41
C HIS A 20 6.10 0.72 15.21
N LEU A 21 5.61 1.00 13.99
CA LEU A 21 6.43 0.98 12.79
C LEU A 21 7.50 2.08 12.81
N GLN A 22 7.18 3.28 13.30
CA GLN A 22 8.17 4.34 13.48
C GLN A 22 9.27 3.92 14.44
N ALA A 23 8.92 3.32 15.58
CA ALA A 23 9.90 2.82 16.54
C ALA A 23 10.81 1.73 15.94
N ARG A 24 10.26 0.80 15.15
CA ARG A 24 11.01 -0.23 14.43
C ARG A 24 11.98 0.37 13.40
N LEU A 25 11.53 1.36 12.63
CA LEU A 25 12.38 2.08 11.68
C LEU A 25 13.52 2.84 12.38
N GLN A 26 13.22 3.49 13.50
CA GLN A 26 14.22 4.22 14.28
C GLN A 26 15.27 3.29 14.92
N ALA A 27 14.83 2.14 15.42
CA ALA A 27 15.70 1.16 16.04
C ALA A 27 16.52 0.33 15.05
N ASP A 28 16.19 0.39 13.75
CA ASP A 28 16.83 -0.40 12.68
C ASP A 28 16.84 -1.92 12.97
N THR A 29 15.76 -2.40 13.58
CA THR A 29 15.73 -3.74 14.18
C THR A 29 15.36 -4.84 13.22
N ASP A 30 14.67 -4.51 12.09
CA ASP A 30 14.26 -5.53 11.13
C ASP A 30 13.99 -4.99 9.71
N ALA A 31 14.32 -5.83 8.74
CA ALA A 31 14.17 -5.53 7.31
C ALA A 31 12.71 -5.50 6.82
N GLU A 32 11.73 -5.92 7.62
CA GLU A 32 10.30 -5.92 7.21
C GLU A 32 9.57 -4.62 7.63
N ALA A 33 10.22 -3.73 8.39
CA ALA A 33 9.61 -2.50 8.87
C ALA A 33 9.09 -1.60 7.73
N LEU A 34 9.84 -1.47 6.62
CA LEU A 34 9.41 -0.75 5.43
C LEU A 34 8.23 -1.44 4.74
N HIS A 35 8.25 -2.77 4.65
CA HIS A 35 7.14 -3.53 4.08
C HIS A 35 5.84 -3.27 4.84
N ASP A 36 5.89 -3.39 6.15
CA ASP A 36 4.74 -3.21 7.03
C ASP A 36 4.24 -1.76 7.01
N LEU A 37 5.14 -0.78 6.97
CA LEU A 37 4.78 0.63 6.79
C LEU A 37 3.98 0.83 5.50
N ARG A 38 4.38 0.23 4.40
CA ARG A 38 3.68 0.33 3.12
C ARG A 38 2.33 -0.40 3.11
N ILE A 39 2.20 -1.51 3.86
CA ILE A 39 0.91 -2.15 4.09
C ILE A 39 -0.01 -1.21 4.85
N GLU A 40 0.46 -0.62 5.93
CA GLU A 40 -0.35 0.24 6.80
C GLU A 40 -0.76 1.55 6.09
N LEU A 41 0.14 2.17 5.32
CA LEU A 41 -0.20 3.31 4.43
C LEU A 41 -1.31 2.94 3.44
N ARG A 42 -1.28 1.75 2.87
CA ARG A 42 -2.29 1.26 1.94
C ARG A 42 -3.63 1.03 2.64
N ARG A 43 -3.63 0.48 3.85
CA ARG A 43 -4.82 0.27 4.69
C ARG A 43 -5.45 1.62 5.04
N LEU A 44 -4.66 2.56 5.57
CA LEU A 44 -5.11 3.91 5.90
C LEU A 44 -5.74 4.63 4.70
N ARG A 45 -5.08 4.62 3.55
CA ARG A 45 -5.62 5.22 2.32
C ARG A 45 -6.91 4.57 1.87
N SER A 46 -7.02 3.25 1.99
CA SER A 46 -8.24 2.52 1.62
C SER A 46 -9.40 2.82 2.55
N LEU A 47 -9.12 3.06 3.83
CA LEU A 47 -10.10 3.51 4.82
C LEU A 47 -10.62 4.92 4.50
N LEU A 48 -9.73 5.84 4.14
CA LEU A 48 -10.04 7.27 4.00
C LEU A 48 -10.65 7.65 2.65
N ARG A 49 -10.29 6.99 1.56
CA ARG A 49 -10.68 7.35 0.18
C ARG A 49 -12.18 7.55 -0.04
N PRO A 50 -13.10 6.75 0.51
CA PRO A 50 -14.53 7.00 0.36
C PRO A 50 -15.00 8.32 0.98
N LEU A 51 -14.24 8.85 1.93
CA LEU A 51 -14.56 10.02 2.75
C LEU A 51 -13.76 11.28 2.37
N ARG A 52 -12.94 11.22 1.33
CA ARG A 52 -12.03 12.32 0.90
C ARG A 52 -12.72 13.62 0.47
N LYS A 53 -14.05 13.68 0.49
CA LYS A 53 -14.78 14.94 0.31
C LYS A 53 -14.54 15.94 1.45
N HIS A 54 -14.16 15.45 2.61
CA HIS A 54 -13.85 16.26 3.79
C HIS A 54 -12.38 16.67 3.75
N ALA A 55 -12.09 17.95 3.79
CA ALA A 55 -10.74 18.50 3.58
C ALA A 55 -9.69 17.89 4.51
N ALA A 56 -9.98 17.74 5.81
CA ALA A 56 -9.04 17.15 6.77
C ALA A 56 -8.74 15.67 6.44
N ILE A 57 -9.74 14.91 6.00
CA ILE A 57 -9.56 13.51 5.58
C ILE A 57 -8.76 13.44 4.27
N ALA A 58 -9.02 14.34 3.33
CA ALA A 58 -8.29 14.44 2.07
C ALA A 58 -6.81 14.77 2.31
N GLN A 59 -6.51 15.66 3.26
CA GLN A 59 -5.15 16.02 3.63
C GLN A 59 -4.36 14.81 4.14
N LEU A 60 -4.92 14.04 5.07
CA LEU A 60 -4.29 12.82 5.59
C LEU A 60 -4.11 11.76 4.48
N GLU A 61 -5.12 11.56 3.62
CA GLU A 61 -5.01 10.61 2.47
C GLU A 61 -3.91 11.05 1.49
N THR A 62 -3.79 12.35 1.24
CA THR A 62 -2.76 12.90 0.35
C THR A 62 -1.35 12.67 0.91
N LEU A 63 -1.12 12.95 2.20
CA LEU A 63 0.17 12.66 2.84
C LEU A 63 0.52 11.17 2.81
N ALA A 64 -0.45 10.31 3.12
CA ALA A 64 -0.25 8.87 3.04
C ALA A 64 0.03 8.39 1.60
N ALA A 65 -0.56 9.04 0.58
CA ALA A 65 -0.31 8.75 -0.81
C ALA A 65 1.11 9.18 -1.22
N GLU A 66 1.56 10.32 -0.78
CA GLU A 66 2.88 10.84 -1.08
C GLU A 66 3.99 9.99 -0.45
N LEU A 67 3.86 9.67 0.85
CA LEU A 67 4.78 8.77 1.54
C LEU A 67 4.82 7.38 0.88
N SER A 68 3.66 6.86 0.44
CA SER A 68 3.61 5.59 -0.33
C SER A 68 4.39 5.69 -1.64
N ARG A 69 4.36 6.82 -2.36
CA ARG A 69 5.10 7.02 -3.62
C ARG A 69 6.61 7.11 -3.36
N ARG A 70 7.03 7.90 -2.39
CA ARG A 70 8.44 8.11 -2.04
C ARG A 70 9.12 6.82 -1.60
N THR A 71 8.43 5.96 -0.90
CA THR A 71 8.97 4.67 -0.43
C THR A 71 8.90 3.56 -1.48
N THR A 72 8.40 3.82 -2.70
CA THR A 72 8.23 2.77 -3.72
C THR A 72 9.57 2.24 -4.19
N ALA A 73 10.47 3.10 -4.64
CA ALA A 73 11.78 2.69 -5.16
C ALA A 73 12.60 1.93 -4.10
N LEU A 74 12.56 2.38 -2.84
CA LEU A 74 13.27 1.71 -1.75
C LEU A 74 12.72 0.30 -1.51
N ARG A 75 11.40 0.10 -1.56
CA ARG A 75 10.79 -1.24 -1.42
C ARG A 75 11.09 -2.13 -2.63
N ASP A 76 11.05 -1.61 -3.82
CA ASP A 76 11.35 -2.37 -5.04
C ASP A 76 12.83 -2.84 -5.01
N LEU A 77 13.75 -1.99 -4.53
CA LEU A 77 15.15 -2.35 -4.30
C LEU A 77 15.29 -3.43 -3.21
N GLU A 78 14.55 -3.34 -2.12
CA GLU A 78 14.54 -4.32 -1.03
C GLU A 78 14.10 -5.71 -1.52
N VAL A 79 13.02 -5.78 -2.33
CA VAL A 79 12.52 -7.03 -2.91
C VAL A 79 13.56 -7.65 -3.84
N LEU A 80 14.18 -6.84 -4.71
CA LEU A 80 15.25 -7.30 -5.60
C LEU A 80 16.46 -7.79 -4.81
N THR A 81 16.92 -7.05 -3.80
CA THR A 81 18.07 -7.44 -2.97
C THR A 81 17.83 -8.78 -2.28
N LYS A 82 16.65 -8.95 -1.68
CA LYS A 82 16.25 -10.21 -1.04
C LYS A 82 16.22 -11.37 -2.04
N TYR A 83 15.71 -11.14 -3.25
CA TYR A 83 15.70 -12.13 -4.32
C TYR A 83 17.14 -12.54 -4.71
N LEU A 84 18.04 -11.56 -4.92
CA LEU A 84 19.43 -11.83 -5.30
C LEU A 84 20.15 -12.63 -4.22
N GLN A 85 19.96 -12.33 -2.94
CA GLN A 85 20.48 -13.11 -1.82
C GLN A 85 19.98 -14.57 -1.86
N GLN A 86 18.67 -14.76 -2.08
CA GLN A 86 18.08 -16.11 -2.20
C GLN A 86 18.62 -16.92 -3.39
N GLN A 87 19.08 -16.23 -4.45
CA GLN A 87 19.72 -16.87 -5.60
C GLN A 87 21.25 -17.06 -5.41
N GLY A 88 21.81 -16.70 -4.26
CA GLY A 88 23.25 -16.79 -4.00
C GLY A 88 24.10 -15.73 -4.70
N LEU A 89 23.48 -14.67 -5.24
CA LEU A 89 24.13 -13.57 -5.97
C LEU A 89 24.57 -12.47 -5.00
N ASN A 90 25.41 -12.84 -4.05
CA ASN A 90 25.76 -12.01 -2.89
C ASN A 90 26.42 -10.68 -3.30
N GLN A 91 27.33 -10.66 -4.25
CA GLN A 91 28.00 -9.45 -4.72
C GLN A 91 27.00 -8.42 -5.28
N ALA A 92 26.06 -8.86 -6.10
CA ALA A 92 25.01 -8.00 -6.64
C ALA A 92 24.05 -7.52 -5.55
N ALA A 93 23.80 -8.33 -4.53
CA ALA A 93 22.98 -7.96 -3.38
C ALA A 93 23.69 -6.94 -2.47
N GLU A 94 24.98 -7.08 -2.19
CA GLU A 94 25.77 -6.18 -1.34
C GLU A 94 25.82 -4.75 -1.86
N VAL A 95 26.00 -4.56 -3.15
CA VAL A 95 25.96 -3.23 -3.79
C VAL A 95 24.62 -2.52 -3.50
N ARG A 96 23.52 -3.27 -3.55
CA ARG A 96 22.18 -2.74 -3.30
C ARG A 96 21.88 -2.52 -1.83
N GLN A 97 22.51 -3.32 -0.97
CA GLN A 97 22.36 -3.20 0.49
C GLN A 97 22.87 -1.85 1.01
N LEU A 98 23.98 -1.33 0.47
CA LEU A 98 24.48 0.00 0.81
C LEU A 98 23.45 1.10 0.47
N THR A 99 22.83 1.01 -0.70
CA THR A 99 21.78 1.95 -1.11
C THR A 99 20.54 1.85 -0.22
N LEU A 100 20.18 0.63 0.20
CA LEU A 100 19.08 0.39 1.12
C LEU A 100 19.34 1.02 2.48
N GLN A 101 20.53 0.84 3.06
CA GLN A 101 20.89 1.42 4.35
C GLN A 101 20.81 2.95 4.32
N ALA A 102 21.31 3.60 3.27
CA ALA A 102 21.16 5.03 3.08
C ALA A 102 19.68 5.46 2.98
N GLY A 103 18.88 4.70 2.23
CA GLY A 103 17.44 4.94 2.10
C GLY A 103 16.67 4.81 3.40
N TYR A 104 17.00 3.82 4.23
CA TYR A 104 16.41 3.66 5.57
C TYR A 104 16.80 4.82 6.50
N GLY A 105 18.05 5.28 6.45
CA GLY A 105 18.48 6.46 7.19
C GLY A 105 17.64 7.69 6.89
N LEU A 106 17.35 7.95 5.61
CA LEU A 106 16.48 9.06 5.20
C LEU A 106 15.01 8.89 5.63
N LEU A 107 14.53 7.65 5.74
CA LEU A 107 13.15 7.37 6.15
C LEU A 107 12.93 7.53 7.66
N ARG A 108 13.95 7.30 8.48
CA ARG A 108 13.88 7.45 9.95
C ARG A 108 13.46 8.86 10.37
N ASP A 109 14.03 9.87 9.73
CA ASP A 109 13.81 11.28 10.04
C ASP A 109 12.87 11.98 9.06
N ASP A 110 12.04 11.20 8.34
CA ASP A 110 11.17 11.74 7.32
C ASP A 110 10.08 12.65 7.93
N ARG A 111 10.18 13.95 7.65
CA ARG A 111 9.24 14.97 8.15
C ARG A 111 7.79 14.69 7.72
N GLN A 112 7.57 14.02 6.59
CA GLN A 112 6.22 13.67 6.15
C GLN A 112 5.64 12.50 6.94
N LEU A 113 6.46 11.55 7.40
CA LEU A 113 6.02 10.50 8.32
C LEU A 113 5.60 11.13 9.66
N ILE A 114 6.38 12.05 10.20
CA ILE A 114 6.04 12.79 11.43
C ILE A 114 4.73 13.59 11.25
N ALA A 115 4.61 14.31 10.13
CA ALA A 115 3.39 15.07 9.82
C ALA A 115 2.15 14.17 9.65
N LEU A 116 2.30 12.99 9.05
CA LEU A 116 1.24 12.00 8.93
C LEU A 116 0.78 11.51 10.29
N LEU A 117 1.70 11.21 11.20
CA LEU A 117 1.38 10.79 12.57
C LEU A 117 0.61 11.87 13.33
N ALA A 118 1.08 13.12 13.26
CA ALA A 118 0.41 14.25 13.92
C ALA A 118 -1.04 14.47 13.40
N LEU A 119 -1.26 14.34 12.08
CA LEU A 119 -2.60 14.42 11.51
C LEU A 119 -3.46 13.21 11.88
N LEU A 120 -2.87 12.02 11.93
CA LEU A 120 -3.58 10.81 12.32
C LEU A 120 -4.08 10.90 13.76
N ASP A 121 -3.31 11.52 14.67
CA ASP A 121 -3.70 11.72 16.06
C ASP A 121 -4.97 12.58 16.21
N SER A 122 -5.16 13.59 15.37
CA SER A 122 -6.34 14.48 15.40
C SER A 122 -7.55 13.94 14.62
N THR A 123 -7.34 12.98 13.70
CA THR A 123 -8.38 12.50 12.79
C THR A 123 -9.55 11.78 13.49
N PRO A 124 -9.38 10.98 14.57
CA PRO A 124 -10.49 10.37 15.30
C PRO A 124 -11.49 11.40 15.83
N ALA A 125 -11.01 12.51 16.39
CA ALA A 125 -11.87 13.62 16.84
C ALA A 125 -12.61 14.27 15.67
N THR A 126 -11.93 14.49 14.56
CA THR A 126 -12.52 15.02 13.32
C THR A 126 -13.66 14.14 12.82
N ILE A 127 -13.48 12.80 12.79
CA ILE A 127 -14.54 11.87 12.39
C ILE A 127 -15.76 11.95 13.31
N ARG A 128 -15.56 12.05 14.63
CA ARG A 128 -16.66 12.19 15.60
C ARG A 128 -17.43 13.49 15.37
N ASN A 129 -16.73 14.60 15.18
CA ASN A 129 -17.35 15.90 14.91
C ASN A 129 -18.17 15.89 13.60
N LEU A 130 -17.63 15.33 12.53
CA LEU A 130 -18.35 15.17 11.26
C LEU A 130 -19.59 14.28 11.41
N ALA A 131 -19.52 13.26 12.26
CA ALA A 131 -20.66 12.39 12.53
C ALA A 131 -21.77 13.13 13.30
N GLN A 132 -21.41 13.88 14.33
CA GLN A 132 -22.35 14.70 15.13
C GLN A 132 -23.04 15.75 14.25
N GLN A 133 -22.34 16.35 13.31
CA GLN A 133 -22.88 17.31 12.35
C GLN A 133 -23.68 16.66 11.21
N GLY A 134 -23.79 15.31 11.16
CA GLY A 134 -24.44 14.59 10.06
C GLY A 134 -23.66 14.64 8.74
N ALA A 135 -22.46 15.24 8.73
CA ALA A 135 -21.68 15.51 7.52
C ALA A 135 -21.02 14.25 6.90
N LEU A 136 -20.82 13.17 7.66
CA LEU A 136 -20.23 11.92 7.13
C LEU A 136 -21.07 11.24 6.04
N GLY A 137 -22.35 11.61 5.86
CA GLY A 137 -23.23 11.05 4.83
C GLY A 137 -23.59 9.57 5.01
N GLY A 138 -23.33 9.00 6.18
CA GLY A 138 -23.62 7.63 6.55
C GLY A 138 -22.86 6.59 5.71
N LYS A 139 -23.48 5.42 5.47
CA LYS A 139 -22.87 4.31 4.73
C LYS A 139 -22.88 4.48 3.19
N LYS A 140 -23.68 5.42 2.66
CA LYS A 140 -23.89 5.60 1.21
C LYS A 140 -22.60 5.93 0.42
N PRO A 141 -21.76 6.88 0.85
CA PRO A 141 -20.51 7.19 0.15
C PRO A 141 -19.59 5.97 0.04
N ILE A 142 -19.45 5.20 1.12
CA ILE A 142 -18.61 4.00 1.17
C ILE A 142 -19.14 2.94 0.20
N LYS A 143 -20.43 2.60 0.28
CA LYS A 143 -21.04 1.60 -0.62
C LYS A 143 -20.89 2.00 -2.08
N ARG A 144 -21.12 3.29 -2.42
CA ARG A 144 -20.97 3.81 -3.78
C ARG A 144 -19.52 3.68 -4.26
N TYR A 145 -18.56 4.00 -3.39
CA TYR A 145 -17.14 3.86 -3.71
C TYR A 145 -16.77 2.41 -3.98
N LEU A 146 -17.12 1.47 -3.09
CA LEU A 146 -16.85 0.04 -3.25
C LEU A 146 -17.45 -0.51 -4.53
N HIS A 147 -18.72 -0.22 -4.79
CA HIS A 147 -19.40 -0.65 -6.01
C HIS A 147 -18.71 -0.11 -7.29
N LYS A 148 -18.34 1.18 -7.30
CA LYS A 148 -17.61 1.78 -8.41
C LYS A 148 -16.28 1.06 -8.67
N GLN A 149 -15.51 0.76 -7.61
CA GLN A 149 -14.23 0.06 -7.76
C GLN A 149 -14.41 -1.37 -8.27
N CYS A 150 -15.41 -2.10 -7.77
CA CYS A 150 -15.71 -3.45 -8.26
C CYS A 150 -16.14 -3.43 -9.74
N ARG A 151 -17.02 -2.51 -10.15
CA ARG A 151 -17.40 -2.36 -11.58
C ARG A 151 -16.20 -2.08 -12.47
N GLN A 152 -15.31 -1.17 -12.05
CA GLN A 152 -14.10 -0.87 -12.80
C GLN A 152 -13.21 -2.10 -12.96
N LEU A 153 -13.11 -2.95 -11.91
CA LEU A 153 -12.33 -4.18 -11.98
C LEU A 153 -12.96 -5.18 -12.96
N VAL A 154 -14.28 -5.38 -12.91
CA VAL A 154 -14.98 -6.27 -13.86
C VAL A 154 -14.71 -5.81 -15.28
N CYS A 155 -14.95 -4.55 -15.60
CA CYS A 155 -14.67 -4.01 -16.94
C CYS A 155 -13.19 -4.18 -17.36
N ALA A 156 -12.25 -4.04 -16.43
CA ALA A 156 -10.83 -4.21 -16.72
C ALA A 156 -10.44 -5.68 -16.94
N LEU A 157 -11.13 -6.63 -16.32
CA LEU A 157 -10.91 -8.07 -16.51
C LEU A 157 -11.52 -8.57 -17.82
N ASP A 158 -12.58 -7.92 -18.29
CA ASP A 158 -13.24 -8.26 -19.56
C ASP A 158 -12.51 -7.66 -20.79
N ASP A 159 -11.54 -6.76 -20.58
CA ASP A 159 -10.76 -6.12 -21.64
C ASP A 159 -9.37 -6.77 -21.76
N PRO A 160 -9.12 -7.60 -22.79
CA PRO A 160 -7.83 -8.27 -23.00
C PRO A 160 -6.67 -7.30 -23.30
N THR A 161 -6.98 -6.05 -23.65
CA THR A 161 -5.98 -5.01 -23.93
C THR A 161 -5.64 -4.16 -22.70
N TYR A 162 -6.29 -4.42 -21.55
CA TYR A 162 -6.10 -3.62 -20.37
C TYR A 162 -4.68 -3.77 -19.82
N ASP A 163 -4.04 -2.65 -19.53
CA ASP A 163 -2.66 -2.61 -19.04
C ASP A 163 -2.48 -3.38 -17.72
N GLY A 164 -1.55 -4.33 -17.69
CA GLY A 164 -1.33 -5.23 -16.55
C GLY A 164 -0.91 -4.49 -15.26
N HIS A 165 -0.11 -3.41 -15.38
CA HIS A 165 0.25 -2.59 -14.22
C HIS A 165 -0.98 -1.88 -13.63
N ARG A 166 -1.84 -1.30 -14.48
CA ARG A 166 -3.09 -0.67 -14.05
C ARG A 166 -4.04 -1.70 -13.43
N LEU A 167 -4.13 -2.90 -13.99
CA LEU A 167 -4.93 -3.99 -13.44
C LEU A 167 -4.44 -4.36 -12.03
N ARG A 168 -3.14 -4.56 -11.84
CA ARG A 168 -2.53 -4.81 -10.53
C ARG A 168 -2.90 -3.74 -9.50
N LEU A 169 -2.82 -2.46 -9.86
CA LEU A 169 -3.19 -1.36 -8.99
C LEU A 169 -4.69 -1.37 -8.64
N LEU A 170 -5.53 -1.73 -9.60
CA LEU A 170 -6.98 -1.81 -9.42
C LEU A 170 -7.37 -2.99 -8.51
N VAL A 171 -6.80 -4.17 -8.72
CA VAL A 171 -6.99 -5.35 -7.85
C VAL A 171 -6.61 -5.01 -6.40
N LYS A 172 -5.42 -4.42 -6.19
CA LYS A 172 -5.01 -3.96 -4.86
C LYS A 172 -6.02 -2.99 -4.24
N ARG A 173 -6.51 -2.03 -5.02
CA ARG A 173 -7.48 -1.02 -4.56
C ARG A 173 -8.81 -1.67 -4.15
N VAL A 174 -9.35 -2.56 -4.99
CA VAL A 174 -10.60 -3.28 -4.71
C VAL A 174 -10.44 -4.13 -3.45
N ARG A 175 -9.38 -4.94 -3.35
CA ARG A 175 -9.15 -5.83 -2.21
C ARG A 175 -9.07 -5.05 -0.90
N TYR A 176 -8.15 -4.08 -0.80
CA TYR A 176 -7.95 -3.32 0.44
C TYR A 176 -9.16 -2.46 0.82
N ALA A 177 -9.88 -1.88 -0.16
CA ALA A 177 -11.08 -1.11 0.14
C ALA A 177 -12.19 -2.00 0.73
N ASN A 178 -12.41 -3.20 0.18
CA ASN A 178 -13.40 -4.14 0.69
C ASN A 178 -12.98 -4.77 2.03
N GLU A 179 -11.68 -4.92 2.28
CA GLU A 179 -11.13 -5.37 3.56
C GLU A 179 -11.37 -4.33 4.66
N MET A 180 -11.02 -3.06 4.42
CA MET A 180 -11.19 -1.98 5.40
C MET A 180 -12.65 -1.62 5.66
N HIS A 181 -13.53 -1.82 4.68
CA HIS A 181 -14.97 -1.56 4.81
C HIS A 181 -15.80 -2.84 4.80
N ARG A 182 -15.34 -3.89 5.49
CA ARG A 182 -15.93 -5.22 5.42
C ARG A 182 -17.45 -5.25 5.68
N ARG A 183 -17.95 -4.44 6.61
CA ARG A 183 -19.39 -4.34 6.93
C ARG A 183 -20.23 -3.71 5.82
N GLN A 184 -19.62 -2.97 4.89
CA GLN A 184 -20.26 -2.33 3.75
C GLN A 184 -19.99 -3.06 2.43
N SER A 185 -19.03 -3.99 2.44
CA SER A 185 -18.66 -4.81 1.29
C SER A 185 -19.76 -5.82 0.94
N SER A 186 -20.01 -6.00 -0.35
CA SER A 186 -20.88 -7.07 -0.88
C SER A 186 -20.07 -8.30 -1.32
N LEU A 187 -18.73 -8.25 -1.28
CA LEU A 187 -17.90 -9.36 -1.72
C LEU A 187 -17.89 -10.50 -0.69
N SER A 188 -17.99 -11.73 -1.18
CA SER A 188 -17.88 -12.93 -0.35
C SER A 188 -16.45 -13.17 0.17
N MET A 189 -16.27 -14.03 1.14
CA MET A 189 -14.93 -14.43 1.60
C MET A 189 -14.17 -15.20 0.52
N SER A 190 -14.85 -16.00 -0.29
CA SER A 190 -14.25 -16.69 -1.45
C SER A 190 -13.74 -15.70 -2.48
N THR A 191 -14.52 -14.68 -2.86
CA THR A 191 -14.08 -13.61 -3.76
C THR A 191 -12.87 -12.86 -3.21
N MET A 192 -12.86 -12.58 -1.90
CA MET A 192 -11.70 -11.91 -1.28
C MET A 192 -10.43 -12.77 -1.32
N ARG A 193 -10.56 -14.11 -1.23
CA ARG A 193 -9.45 -15.04 -1.40
C ARG A 193 -8.90 -15.01 -2.83
N VAL A 194 -9.77 -15.12 -3.82
CA VAL A 194 -9.38 -15.04 -5.25
C VAL A 194 -8.69 -13.71 -5.54
N LEU A 195 -9.20 -12.58 -5.03
CA LEU A 195 -8.54 -11.27 -5.18
C LEU A 195 -7.14 -11.23 -4.53
N LYS A 196 -6.93 -11.96 -3.43
CA LYS A 196 -5.62 -12.07 -2.79
C LYS A 196 -4.64 -12.87 -3.65
N GLU A 197 -5.08 -13.99 -4.21
CA GLU A 197 -4.31 -14.84 -5.11
C GLU A 197 -3.96 -14.10 -6.41
N LEU A 198 -4.93 -13.45 -7.04
CA LEU A 198 -4.71 -12.60 -8.22
C LEU A 198 -3.74 -11.46 -7.93
N GLN A 199 -3.85 -10.83 -6.74
CA GLN A 199 -2.91 -9.78 -6.35
C GLN A 199 -1.49 -10.32 -6.19
N ALA A 200 -1.29 -11.53 -5.68
CA ALA A 200 0.02 -12.17 -5.56
C ALA A 200 0.61 -12.43 -6.95
N ALA A 201 -0.12 -13.12 -7.82
CA ALA A 201 0.33 -13.43 -9.18
C ALA A 201 0.70 -12.16 -9.99
N LEU A 202 -0.14 -11.12 -9.94
CA LEU A 202 0.17 -9.82 -10.57
C LEU A 202 1.34 -9.10 -9.88
N GLY A 203 1.62 -9.40 -8.62
CA GLY A 203 2.79 -8.91 -7.89
C GLY A 203 4.06 -9.52 -8.46
N ASP A 204 4.11 -10.85 -8.50
CA ASP A 204 5.26 -11.62 -8.98
C ASP A 204 5.60 -11.28 -10.45
N TRP A 205 4.58 -11.23 -11.31
CA TRP A 205 4.74 -10.77 -12.70
C TRP A 205 5.34 -9.37 -12.79
N HIS A 206 4.85 -8.43 -11.98
CA HIS A 206 5.32 -7.05 -12.02
C HIS A 206 6.76 -6.91 -11.54
N ASP A 207 7.15 -7.66 -10.51
CA ASP A 207 8.51 -7.64 -9.98
C ASP A 207 9.49 -8.18 -11.04
N LEU A 208 9.15 -9.29 -11.70
CA LEU A 208 9.93 -9.83 -12.83
C LEU A 208 10.03 -8.83 -13.99
N TYR A 209 8.90 -8.21 -14.38
CA TYR A 209 8.89 -7.19 -15.43
C TYR A 209 9.82 -6.02 -15.12
N GLN A 210 9.76 -5.49 -13.89
CA GLN A 210 10.64 -4.40 -13.45
C GLN A 210 12.11 -4.82 -13.44
N TRP A 211 12.42 -6.01 -12.98
CA TRP A 211 13.79 -6.53 -12.95
C TRP A 211 14.35 -6.70 -14.37
N CYS A 212 13.56 -7.15 -15.32
CA CYS A 212 13.97 -7.20 -16.72
C CYS A 212 14.30 -5.82 -17.28
N GLN A 213 13.51 -4.78 -16.93
CA GLN A 213 13.80 -3.40 -17.31
C GLN A 213 15.09 -2.87 -16.65
N LEU A 214 15.34 -3.20 -15.39
CA LEU A 214 16.58 -2.83 -14.68
C LEU A 214 17.80 -3.53 -15.30
N ALA A 215 17.69 -4.80 -15.65
CA ALA A 215 18.78 -5.56 -16.25
C ALA A 215 19.27 -4.97 -17.59
N SER A 216 18.40 -4.29 -18.34
CA SER A 216 18.79 -3.61 -19.56
C SER A 216 19.78 -2.45 -19.32
N ASN A 217 19.86 -1.93 -18.09
CA ASN A 217 20.69 -0.79 -17.71
C ASN A 217 21.77 -1.12 -16.66
N GLN A 218 21.77 -2.36 -16.13
CA GLN A 218 22.68 -2.80 -15.06
C GLN A 218 23.38 -4.08 -15.45
N ALA A 219 24.68 -4.00 -15.77
CA ALA A 219 25.48 -5.11 -16.32
C ALA A 219 25.50 -6.33 -15.40
N ASP A 220 25.48 -6.14 -14.08
CA ASP A 220 25.47 -7.23 -13.09
C ASP A 220 24.16 -8.04 -13.07
N LEU A 221 23.07 -7.49 -13.60
CA LEU A 221 21.77 -8.15 -13.71
C LEU A 221 21.50 -8.76 -15.09
N GLN A 222 22.26 -8.39 -16.13
CA GLN A 222 22.04 -8.88 -17.50
C GLN A 222 22.01 -10.42 -17.60
N PRO A 223 22.89 -11.20 -16.92
CA PRO A 223 22.85 -12.64 -16.97
C PRO A 223 21.55 -13.26 -16.48
N LEU A 224 20.81 -12.55 -15.63
CA LEU A 224 19.54 -13.00 -15.04
C LEU A 224 18.33 -12.73 -15.93
N GLN A 225 18.43 -11.78 -16.85
CA GLN A 225 17.32 -11.30 -17.66
C GLN A 225 16.64 -12.45 -18.44
N VAL A 226 17.43 -13.35 -19.04
CA VAL A 226 16.88 -14.50 -19.78
C VAL A 226 16.08 -15.43 -18.87
N SER A 227 16.55 -15.65 -17.64
CA SER A 227 15.84 -16.50 -16.67
C SER A 227 14.53 -15.86 -16.18
N TRP A 228 14.49 -14.55 -16.05
CA TRP A 228 13.29 -13.80 -15.64
C TRP A 228 12.22 -13.75 -16.74
N LEU A 229 12.63 -13.63 -18.00
CA LEU A 229 11.70 -13.65 -19.15
C LEU A 229 11.01 -15.01 -19.37
N ARG A 230 11.53 -16.10 -18.79
CA ARG A 230 10.98 -17.45 -18.91
C ARG A 230 10.02 -17.81 -17.78
N LYS A 231 9.97 -17.02 -16.73
CA LYS A 231 9.05 -17.19 -15.58
C LYS A 231 7.75 -16.42 -15.75
#